data_59a0a969a56fd419fb48dd34f297b3dc
#
_entry.id   59a0a969a56fd419fb48dd34f297b3dc
#
_cell.length_a   1.000
_cell.length_b   1.000
_cell.length_c   1.000
_cell.angle_alpha   90.00
_cell.angle_beta   90.00
_cell.angle_gamma   90.00
#
_symmetry.space_group_name_H-M   'P 1'
#
loop_
_entity.id
_entity.type
_entity.pdbx_description
1 polymer ?
#
loop_
_entity_poly.entity_id
_entity_poly.type
_entity_poly.pdbx_seq_one_letter_code
_entity_poly.pdbx_strand_id
1 'polypeptide(L)'
;MVALDPRINPFRPEIAANHLRGHVEAKRFVEGSRHQIIDPVTAVRRTPSHDARLDTEALLGERMTIYETTDEGWAWGQLETDGYVGWLSSNALGAVGATPTHKVTVPRAFAFAGPDIKLPPAVALPMGARVAVTRQDERFAVTALGWHIPEVYLAPVKMRQSDFVAVAERFVGTPYLWGGKTSLGLDCS
;
A
#
# COMPACT_ATOMS: atom_id res chain seq x y z
N MET A 1 6.19 -2.26 -32.21
CA MET A 1 5.45 -2.04 -30.96
C MET A 1 6.45 -1.96 -29.81
N VAL A 2 6.35 -0.96 -28.95
CA VAL A 2 7.15 -0.90 -27.72
C VAL A 2 6.67 -2.03 -26.80
N ALA A 3 7.57 -2.88 -26.32
CA ALA A 3 7.21 -3.94 -25.39
C ALA A 3 6.75 -3.31 -24.07
N LEU A 4 5.54 -3.62 -23.63
CA LEU A 4 5.01 -3.15 -22.35
C LEU A 4 5.78 -3.82 -21.20
N ASP A 5 6.10 -3.04 -20.16
CA ASP A 5 6.75 -3.56 -18.95
C ASP A 5 5.71 -4.26 -18.05
N PRO A 6 5.82 -5.58 -17.82
CA PRO A 6 4.85 -6.32 -17.00
C PRO A 6 4.88 -5.94 -15.51
N ARG A 7 5.89 -5.18 -15.06
CA ARG A 7 5.94 -4.70 -13.67
C ARG A 7 4.93 -3.60 -13.39
N ILE A 8 4.50 -2.89 -14.45
CA ILE A 8 3.57 -1.75 -14.36
C ILE A 8 2.38 -1.87 -15.31
N ASN A 9 2.27 -2.99 -16.02
CA ASN A 9 1.11 -3.30 -16.86
C ASN A 9 0.61 -4.70 -16.49
N PRO A 10 -0.68 -4.86 -16.16
CA PRO A 10 -1.19 -6.11 -15.61
C PRO A 10 -1.47 -7.14 -16.73
N PHE A 11 -0.40 -7.82 -17.18
CA PHE A 11 -0.50 -8.94 -18.11
C PHE A 11 0.54 -10.02 -17.84
N ARG A 12 0.18 -11.23 -18.19
CA ARG A 12 1.01 -12.45 -18.25
C ARG A 12 0.34 -13.43 -19.22
N PRO A 13 1.02 -14.49 -19.69
CA PRO A 13 0.46 -15.36 -20.76
C PRO A 13 -0.93 -15.92 -20.49
N GLU A 14 -1.29 -16.15 -19.22
CA GLU A 14 -2.57 -16.74 -18.81
C GLU A 14 -3.71 -15.73 -18.70
N ILE A 15 -3.38 -14.46 -18.37
CA ILE A 15 -4.37 -13.44 -18.01
C ILE A 15 -3.83 -12.04 -18.21
N ALA A 16 -4.68 -11.14 -18.69
CA ALA A 16 -4.40 -9.70 -18.76
C ALA A 16 -5.63 -8.88 -18.40
N ALA A 17 -5.38 -7.65 -17.96
CA ALA A 17 -6.45 -6.68 -17.77
C ALA A 17 -7.16 -6.38 -19.10
N ASN A 18 -8.46 -6.19 -19.04
CA ASN A 18 -9.29 -6.03 -20.24
C ASN A 18 -8.87 -4.80 -21.10
N HIS A 19 -8.39 -3.74 -20.47
CA HIS A 19 -7.93 -2.53 -21.18
C HIS A 19 -6.66 -2.76 -22.02
N LEU A 20 -5.95 -3.88 -21.82
CA LEU A 20 -4.78 -4.25 -22.61
C LEU A 20 -5.11 -5.14 -23.83
N ARG A 21 -6.39 -5.39 -24.07
CA ARG A 21 -6.85 -6.17 -25.24
C ARG A 21 -6.40 -5.50 -26.53
N GLY A 22 -5.75 -6.27 -27.41
CA GLY A 22 -5.14 -5.77 -28.64
C GLY A 22 -3.74 -5.15 -28.49
N HIS A 23 -3.23 -5.01 -27.26
CA HIS A 23 -1.89 -4.53 -26.97
C HIS A 23 -0.93 -5.63 -26.51
N VAL A 24 -1.48 -6.70 -25.92
CA VAL A 24 -0.73 -7.87 -25.43
C VAL A 24 -1.44 -9.16 -25.83
N GLU A 25 -0.69 -10.26 -25.81
CA GLU A 25 -1.26 -11.61 -25.98
C GLU A 25 -1.51 -12.22 -24.59
N ALA A 26 -2.71 -12.72 -24.36
CA ALA A 26 -3.08 -13.46 -23.16
C ALA A 26 -4.23 -14.42 -23.46
N LYS A 27 -4.31 -15.55 -22.74
CA LYS A 27 -5.38 -16.55 -22.91
C LYS A 27 -6.75 -15.99 -22.53
N ARG A 28 -6.81 -15.12 -21.52
CA ARG A 28 -8.05 -14.45 -21.09
C ARG A 28 -7.81 -13.00 -20.73
N PHE A 29 -8.82 -12.18 -20.92
CA PHE A 29 -8.84 -10.78 -20.51
C PHE A 29 -9.97 -10.58 -19.51
N VAL A 30 -9.66 -9.91 -18.39
CA VAL A 30 -10.58 -9.77 -17.26
C VAL A 30 -10.71 -8.32 -16.82
N GLU A 31 -11.90 -7.98 -16.34
CA GLU A 31 -12.06 -6.76 -15.54
C GLU A 31 -11.53 -7.03 -14.13
N GLY A 32 -10.83 -6.05 -13.58
CA GLY A 32 -10.35 -6.14 -12.22
C GLY A 32 -11.40 -5.69 -11.20
N SER A 33 -11.30 -6.21 -9.99
CA SER A 33 -12.09 -5.74 -8.84
C SER A 33 -11.23 -4.90 -7.91
N ARG A 34 -11.76 -3.75 -7.46
CA ARG A 34 -11.03 -2.83 -6.57
C ARG A 34 -11.10 -3.30 -5.14
N HIS A 35 -9.95 -3.33 -4.49
CA HIS A 35 -9.79 -3.67 -3.08
C HIS A 35 -8.94 -2.61 -2.38
N GLN A 36 -8.97 -2.62 -1.06
CA GLN A 36 -8.15 -1.75 -0.23
C GLN A 36 -7.20 -2.59 0.61
N ILE A 37 -5.95 -2.13 0.73
CA ILE A 37 -4.96 -2.73 1.62
C ILE A 37 -5.37 -2.43 3.07
N ILE A 38 -5.51 -3.49 3.86
CA ILE A 38 -5.92 -3.41 5.28
C ILE A 38 -4.78 -3.68 6.25
N ASP A 39 -3.70 -4.29 5.80
CA ASP A 39 -2.48 -4.47 6.59
C ASP A 39 -1.64 -3.19 6.61
N PRO A 40 -0.91 -2.90 7.68
CA PRO A 40 0.01 -1.76 7.75
C PRO A 40 1.01 -1.73 6.60
N VAL A 41 1.60 -2.89 6.29
CA VAL A 41 2.52 -3.15 5.17
C VAL A 41 2.29 -4.58 4.70
N THR A 42 2.21 -4.77 3.40
CA THR A 42 2.21 -6.11 2.80
C THR A 42 3.14 -6.19 1.59
N ALA A 43 3.83 -7.33 1.46
CA ALA A 43 4.74 -7.58 0.35
C ALA A 43 3.97 -7.80 -0.96
N VAL A 44 4.39 -7.14 -2.02
CA VAL A 44 3.94 -7.40 -3.40
C VAL A 44 5.09 -8.13 -4.12
N ARG A 45 4.84 -9.36 -4.54
CA ARG A 45 5.84 -10.32 -5.00
C ARG A 45 5.70 -10.67 -6.47
N ARG A 46 6.80 -11.13 -7.05
CA ARG A 46 6.86 -11.55 -8.45
C ARG A 46 5.98 -12.77 -8.75
N THR A 47 5.92 -13.73 -7.82
CA THR A 47 5.15 -14.97 -7.95
C THR A 47 4.39 -15.25 -6.66
N PRO A 48 3.32 -16.09 -6.66
CA PRO A 48 2.53 -16.41 -5.48
C PRO A 48 3.27 -17.39 -4.56
N SER A 49 4.33 -16.91 -3.91
CA SER A 49 5.14 -17.66 -2.94
C SER A 49 5.77 -16.72 -1.92
N HIS A 50 5.88 -17.16 -0.67
CA HIS A 50 6.55 -16.41 0.38
C HIS A 50 8.06 -16.24 0.13
N ASP A 51 8.68 -17.16 -0.59
CA ASP A 51 10.10 -17.13 -0.97
C ASP A 51 10.35 -16.32 -2.25
N ALA A 52 9.29 -15.85 -2.92
CA ALA A 52 9.42 -15.08 -4.14
C ALA A 52 10.02 -13.70 -3.86
N ARG A 53 10.74 -13.20 -4.88
CA ARG A 53 11.32 -11.85 -4.87
C ARG A 53 10.25 -10.81 -4.55
N LEU A 54 10.58 -9.91 -3.65
CA LEU A 54 9.82 -8.69 -3.40
C LEU A 54 9.98 -7.74 -4.59
N ASP A 55 8.89 -7.26 -5.15
CA ASP A 55 8.92 -6.24 -6.20
C ASP A 55 8.62 -4.85 -5.62
N THR A 56 7.71 -4.78 -4.64
CA THR A 56 7.38 -3.56 -3.88
C THR A 56 6.60 -3.93 -2.61
N GLU A 57 6.31 -2.94 -1.78
CA GLU A 57 5.37 -3.06 -0.65
C GLU A 57 4.11 -2.26 -0.93
N ALA A 58 2.97 -2.74 -0.44
CA ALA A 58 1.71 -2.00 -0.40
C ALA A 58 1.40 -1.59 1.05
N LEU A 59 0.90 -0.38 1.23
CA LEU A 59 0.68 0.22 2.54
C LEU A 59 -0.81 0.36 2.86
N LEU A 60 -1.13 0.36 4.14
CA LEU A 60 -2.51 0.54 4.62
C LEU A 60 -3.21 1.69 3.90
N GLY A 61 -4.44 1.43 3.45
CA GLY A 61 -5.31 2.41 2.80
C GLY A 61 -5.00 2.67 1.33
N GLU A 62 -3.93 2.10 0.77
CA GLU A 62 -3.74 2.08 -0.67
C GLU A 62 -4.79 1.20 -1.34
N ARG A 63 -5.05 1.46 -2.61
CA ARG A 63 -6.00 0.69 -3.42
C ARG A 63 -5.26 -0.16 -4.42
N MET A 64 -5.80 -1.33 -4.68
CA MET A 64 -5.29 -2.27 -5.67
C MET A 64 -6.43 -2.83 -6.49
N THR A 65 -6.25 -2.91 -7.79
CA THR A 65 -7.16 -3.59 -8.70
C THR A 65 -6.70 -5.03 -8.85
N ILE A 66 -7.52 -5.98 -8.39
CA ILE A 66 -7.23 -7.42 -8.39
C ILE A 66 -7.85 -8.07 -9.63
N TYR A 67 -7.06 -8.82 -10.37
CA TYR A 67 -7.44 -9.51 -11.60
C TYR A 67 -7.57 -11.02 -11.42
N GLU A 68 -6.93 -11.58 -10.40
CA GLU A 68 -7.00 -13.01 -10.07
C GLU A 68 -6.77 -13.25 -8.58
N THR A 69 -7.48 -14.25 -8.05
CA THR A 69 -7.23 -14.83 -6.73
C THR A 69 -7.06 -16.34 -6.87
N THR A 70 -6.21 -16.94 -6.03
CA THR A 70 -5.99 -18.39 -5.99
C THR A 70 -6.57 -18.99 -4.71
N ASP A 71 -6.83 -20.30 -4.74
CA ASP A 71 -7.33 -21.03 -3.57
C ASP A 71 -6.32 -21.10 -2.43
N GLU A 72 -5.02 -20.91 -2.74
CA GLU A 72 -3.94 -20.86 -1.77
C GLU A 72 -3.84 -19.49 -1.06
N GLY A 73 -4.75 -18.56 -1.32
CA GLY A 73 -4.83 -17.27 -0.64
C GLY A 73 -3.91 -16.19 -1.21
N TRP A 74 -3.56 -16.28 -2.50
CA TRP A 74 -2.85 -15.23 -3.22
C TRP A 74 -3.80 -14.41 -4.09
N ALA A 75 -3.49 -13.11 -4.22
CA ALA A 75 -4.18 -12.21 -5.13
C ALA A 75 -3.17 -11.52 -6.05
N TRP A 76 -3.47 -11.49 -7.35
CA TRP A 76 -2.66 -10.80 -8.36
C TRP A 76 -3.38 -9.55 -8.85
N GLY A 77 -2.67 -8.44 -8.84
CA GLY A 77 -3.27 -7.16 -9.19
C GLY A 77 -2.27 -6.06 -9.42
N GLN A 78 -2.81 -4.85 -9.55
CA GLN A 78 -2.06 -3.61 -9.78
C GLN A 78 -2.38 -2.57 -8.71
N LEU A 79 -1.34 -2.04 -8.04
CA LEU A 79 -1.45 -0.90 -7.13
C LEU A 79 -1.84 0.36 -7.92
N GLU A 80 -2.83 1.12 -7.40
CA GLU A 80 -3.26 2.38 -8.02
C GLU A 80 -2.29 3.54 -7.74
N THR A 81 -1.42 3.40 -6.73
CA THR A 81 -0.54 4.47 -6.27
C THR A 81 0.67 4.67 -7.18
N ASP A 82 1.31 3.60 -7.59
CA ASP A 82 2.57 3.59 -8.34
C ASP A 82 2.52 2.69 -9.58
N GLY A 83 1.40 1.97 -9.77
CA GLY A 83 1.17 1.11 -10.91
C GLY A 83 1.86 -0.25 -10.84
N TYR A 84 2.58 -0.58 -9.76
CA TYR A 84 3.22 -1.88 -9.63
C TYR A 84 2.23 -3.04 -9.67
N VAL A 85 2.61 -4.07 -10.43
CA VAL A 85 1.84 -5.30 -10.62
C VAL A 85 2.54 -6.45 -9.90
N GLY A 86 1.78 -7.25 -9.15
CA GLY A 86 2.35 -8.41 -8.48
C GLY A 86 1.34 -9.17 -7.63
N TRP A 87 1.86 -10.13 -6.89
CA TRP A 87 1.13 -11.01 -6.00
C TRP A 87 1.26 -10.58 -4.55
N LEU A 88 0.16 -10.58 -3.82
CA LEU A 88 0.14 -10.39 -2.37
C LEU A 88 -0.80 -11.40 -1.72
N SER A 89 -0.72 -11.50 -0.39
CA SER A 89 -1.68 -12.30 0.38
C SER A 89 -3.09 -11.70 0.25
N SER A 90 -4.08 -12.51 -0.10
CA SER A 90 -5.48 -12.08 -0.16
C SER A 90 -6.02 -11.62 1.21
N ASN A 91 -5.41 -12.08 2.32
CA ASN A 91 -5.77 -11.64 3.67
C ASN A 91 -5.42 -10.16 3.93
N ALA A 92 -4.50 -9.58 3.15
CA ALA A 92 -4.15 -8.16 3.24
C ALA A 92 -5.15 -7.26 2.51
N LEU A 93 -6.19 -7.84 1.89
CA LEU A 93 -7.19 -7.13 1.09
C LEU A 93 -8.53 -7.09 1.82
N GLY A 94 -9.13 -5.92 1.83
CA GLY A 94 -10.51 -5.71 2.26
C GLY A 94 -11.36 -5.05 1.18
N ALA A 95 -12.66 -5.00 1.42
CA ALA A 95 -13.55 -4.19 0.61
C ALA A 95 -13.10 -2.71 0.65
N VAL A 96 -13.36 -1.98 -0.44
CA VAL A 96 -13.08 -0.54 -0.47
C VAL A 96 -13.95 0.16 0.58
N GLY A 97 -13.30 0.61 1.64
CA GLY A 97 -13.93 1.33 2.74
C GLY A 97 -13.99 2.85 2.54
N ALA A 98 -14.04 3.58 3.65
CA ALA A 98 -14.03 5.04 3.64
C ALA A 98 -12.80 5.58 2.89
N THR A 99 -13.01 6.58 2.05
CA THR A 99 -11.92 7.22 1.29
C THR A 99 -10.91 7.85 2.25
N PRO A 100 -9.62 7.51 2.17
CA PRO A 100 -8.60 8.09 3.01
C PRO A 100 -8.53 9.61 2.84
N THR A 101 -8.52 10.31 3.96
CA THR A 101 -8.42 11.77 4.02
C THR A 101 -7.01 12.25 4.40
N HIS A 102 -6.28 11.43 5.18
CA HIS A 102 -4.96 11.73 5.71
C HIS A 102 -3.97 10.62 5.42
N LYS A 103 -2.70 10.95 5.49
CA LYS A 103 -1.56 10.03 5.39
C LYS A 103 -0.58 10.29 6.53
N VAL A 104 0.13 9.24 6.93
CA VAL A 104 1.23 9.32 7.88
C VAL A 104 2.42 10.04 7.24
N THR A 105 3.02 11.00 7.97
CA THR A 105 4.12 11.86 7.47
C THR A 105 5.44 11.64 8.18
N VAL A 106 5.47 10.81 9.21
CA VAL A 106 6.68 10.42 9.95
C VAL A 106 7.09 9.00 9.57
N PRO A 107 8.37 8.60 9.70
CA PRO A 107 8.81 7.25 9.32
C PRO A 107 7.99 6.12 9.94
N ARG A 108 7.52 6.29 11.19
CA ARG A 108 6.60 5.39 11.89
C ARG A 108 5.70 6.19 12.82
N ALA A 109 4.41 5.89 12.83
CA ALA A 109 3.44 6.38 13.80
C ALA A 109 2.76 5.20 14.49
N PHE A 110 2.35 5.38 15.75
CA PHE A 110 1.48 4.42 16.41
C PHE A 110 0.03 4.91 16.40
N ALA A 111 -0.88 3.98 16.19
CA ALA A 111 -2.30 4.19 16.41
C ALA A 111 -2.70 3.46 17.70
N PHE A 112 -3.60 4.06 18.47
CA PHE A 112 -4.04 3.61 19.79
C PHE A 112 -5.54 3.31 19.79
N ALA A 113 -5.99 2.47 20.72
CA ALA A 113 -7.43 2.20 20.92
C ALA A 113 -8.20 3.38 21.56
N GLY A 114 -7.50 4.37 22.12
CA GLY A 114 -8.08 5.55 22.76
C GLY A 114 -7.13 6.74 22.72
N PRO A 115 -7.56 7.94 23.21
CA PRO A 115 -6.80 9.19 23.13
C PRO A 115 -5.72 9.30 24.21
N ASP A 116 -4.93 8.26 24.42
CA ASP A 116 -3.83 8.23 25.38
C ASP A 116 -2.65 7.43 24.82
N ILE A 117 -1.47 8.07 24.69
CA ILE A 117 -0.23 7.47 24.24
C ILE A 117 0.33 6.40 25.19
N LYS A 118 -0.19 6.29 26.42
CA LYS A 118 0.19 5.27 27.39
C LYS A 118 -0.54 3.97 27.18
N LEU A 119 -1.60 3.96 26.37
CA LEU A 119 -2.28 2.73 25.98
C LEU A 119 -1.34 1.87 25.10
N PRO A 120 -1.52 0.55 25.12
CA PRO A 120 -0.82 -0.31 24.16
C PRO A 120 -1.15 0.14 22.72
N PRO A 121 -0.15 0.24 21.82
CA PRO A 121 -0.43 0.56 20.44
C PRO A 121 -1.24 -0.56 19.78
N ALA A 122 -2.29 -0.20 19.07
CA ALA A 122 -3.09 -1.13 18.29
C ALA A 122 -2.32 -1.57 17.03
N VAL A 123 -1.59 -0.62 16.42
CA VAL A 123 -0.83 -0.87 15.18
C VAL A 123 0.26 0.18 15.00
N ALA A 124 1.37 -0.21 14.36
CA ALA A 124 2.40 0.69 13.86
C ALA A 124 2.17 0.94 12.36
N LEU A 125 2.13 2.20 11.97
CA LEU A 125 1.88 2.65 10.60
C LEU A 125 3.13 3.30 10.00
N PRO A 126 3.57 2.89 8.80
CA PRO A 126 4.70 3.51 8.11
C PRO A 126 4.31 4.87 7.51
N MET A 127 5.31 5.68 7.14
CA MET A 127 5.10 6.86 6.31
C MET A 127 4.39 6.45 5.01
N GLY A 128 3.40 7.26 4.61
CA GLY A 128 2.60 6.98 3.42
C GLY A 128 1.33 6.15 3.66
N ALA A 129 1.22 5.42 4.78
CA ALA A 129 -0.03 4.75 5.17
C ALA A 129 -1.18 5.77 5.21
N ARG A 130 -2.35 5.39 4.70
CA ARG A 130 -3.50 6.28 4.50
C ARG A 130 -4.66 5.88 5.38
N VAL A 131 -5.28 6.87 6.00
CA VAL A 131 -6.40 6.68 6.92
C VAL A 131 -7.55 7.65 6.63
N ALA A 132 -8.77 7.19 6.82
CA ALA A 132 -9.95 8.04 6.80
C ALA A 132 -10.16 8.60 8.21
N VAL A 133 -9.81 9.87 8.44
CA VAL A 133 -10.09 10.58 9.69
C VAL A 133 -11.54 11.03 9.67
N THR A 134 -12.29 10.69 10.71
CA THR A 134 -13.71 10.99 10.86
C THR A 134 -13.98 12.14 11.83
N ARG A 135 -13.14 12.31 12.83
CA ARG A 135 -13.21 13.41 13.80
C ARG A 135 -11.85 13.64 14.44
N GLN A 136 -11.73 14.78 15.13
CA GLN A 136 -10.63 15.08 16.04
C GLN A 136 -11.06 14.90 17.48
N ASP A 137 -10.14 14.48 18.32
CA ASP A 137 -10.34 14.27 19.76
C ASP A 137 -9.07 14.78 20.47
N GLU A 138 -9.15 16.02 20.99
CA GLU A 138 -8.02 16.76 21.56
C GLU A 138 -6.81 16.86 20.59
N ARG A 139 -5.76 16.03 20.84
CA ARG A 139 -4.54 15.97 20.02
C ARG A 139 -4.50 14.76 19.09
N PHE A 140 -5.60 14.03 18.99
CA PHE A 140 -5.69 12.83 18.20
C PHE A 140 -6.68 12.97 17.05
N ALA A 141 -6.31 12.43 15.91
CA ALA A 141 -7.24 12.15 14.82
C ALA A 141 -7.85 10.77 15.03
N VAL A 142 -9.17 10.68 15.02
CA VAL A 142 -9.90 9.40 15.12
C VAL A 142 -10.24 8.92 13.74
N THR A 143 -9.81 7.70 13.42
CA THR A 143 -10.03 7.09 12.11
C THR A 143 -11.36 6.35 12.02
N ALA A 144 -11.81 6.05 10.80
CA ALA A 144 -12.98 5.21 10.57
C ALA A 144 -12.84 3.78 11.14
N LEU A 145 -11.61 3.35 11.45
CA LEU A 145 -11.31 2.08 12.14
C LEU A 145 -11.37 2.20 13.67
N GLY A 146 -11.70 3.38 14.20
CA GLY A 146 -11.74 3.65 15.64
C GLY A 146 -10.35 3.90 16.25
N TRP A 147 -9.30 3.95 15.48
CA TRP A 147 -7.95 4.23 15.97
C TRP A 147 -7.74 5.72 16.25
N HIS A 148 -6.98 6.00 17.30
CA HIS A 148 -6.51 7.32 17.68
C HIS A 148 -5.05 7.48 17.29
N ILE A 149 -4.76 8.42 16.40
CA ILE A 149 -3.39 8.71 15.93
C ILE A 149 -3.07 10.15 16.32
N PRO A 150 -1.90 10.42 16.96
CA PRO A 150 -1.52 11.80 17.24
C PRO A 150 -1.54 12.64 15.96
N GLU A 151 -2.28 13.75 15.98
CA GLU A 151 -2.54 14.57 14.79
C GLU A 151 -1.27 15.08 14.12
N VAL A 152 -0.24 15.36 14.91
CA VAL A 152 1.07 15.85 14.44
C VAL A 152 1.79 14.89 13.49
N TYR A 153 1.38 13.61 13.44
CA TYR A 153 1.94 12.59 12.55
C TYR A 153 1.16 12.44 11.23
N LEU A 154 0.09 13.22 11.07
CA LEU A 154 -0.78 13.13 9.90
C LEU A 154 -0.78 14.42 9.09
N ALA A 155 -1.00 14.28 7.80
CA ALA A 155 -1.33 15.39 6.91
C ALA A 155 -2.40 14.96 5.89
N PRO A 156 -3.15 15.91 5.30
CA PRO A 156 -4.07 15.61 4.22
C PRO A 156 -3.39 14.81 3.10
N VAL A 157 -4.08 13.79 2.55
CA VAL A 157 -3.52 12.92 1.50
C VAL A 157 -2.94 13.72 0.32
N LYS A 158 -3.60 14.82 -0.06
CA LYS A 158 -3.19 15.66 -1.19
C LYS A 158 -1.98 16.55 -0.89
N MET A 159 -1.63 16.74 0.39
CA MET A 159 -0.48 17.55 0.78
C MET A 159 0.81 16.89 0.26
N ARG A 160 1.66 17.68 -0.37
CA ARG A 160 3.00 17.25 -0.80
C ARG A 160 4.04 17.99 0.01
N GLN A 161 5.08 17.28 0.42
CA GLN A 161 6.25 17.91 1.02
C GLN A 161 7.06 18.61 -0.10
N SER A 162 7.40 19.86 0.09
CA SER A 162 8.20 20.63 -0.87
C SER A 162 9.69 20.29 -0.80
N ASP A 163 10.15 19.88 0.39
CA ASP A 163 11.55 19.52 0.64
C ASP A 163 11.67 18.00 0.75
N PHE A 164 11.98 17.35 -0.39
CA PHE A 164 12.16 15.89 -0.45
C PHE A 164 13.47 15.46 0.23
N VAL A 165 14.48 16.35 0.30
CA VAL A 165 15.76 16.06 0.98
C VAL A 165 15.52 15.92 2.47
N ALA A 166 14.81 16.86 3.10
CA ALA A 166 14.43 16.77 4.51
C ALA A 166 13.56 15.52 4.80
N VAL A 167 12.78 15.03 3.84
CA VAL A 167 12.07 13.76 3.99
C VAL A 167 13.06 12.59 3.95
N ALA A 168 13.98 12.56 3.00
CA ALA A 168 14.98 11.50 2.86
C ALA A 168 15.90 11.39 4.08
N GLU A 169 16.32 12.54 4.65
CA GLU A 169 17.14 12.60 5.87
C GLU A 169 16.53 11.88 7.07
N ARG A 170 15.19 11.83 7.15
CA ARG A 170 14.49 11.08 8.23
C ARG A 170 14.68 9.56 8.14
N PHE A 171 15.17 9.08 7.01
CA PHE A 171 15.42 7.65 6.74
C PHE A 171 16.91 7.30 6.80
N VAL A 172 17.79 8.22 7.15
CA VAL A 172 19.22 7.93 7.37
C VAL A 172 19.35 6.82 8.42
N GLY A 173 20.11 5.79 8.07
CA GLY A 173 20.27 4.58 8.89
C GLY A 173 19.26 3.48 8.63
N THR A 174 18.25 3.68 7.76
CA THR A 174 17.39 2.61 7.29
C THR A 174 18.18 1.67 6.40
N PRO A 175 18.13 0.32 6.63
CA PRO A 175 18.83 -0.63 5.79
C PRO A 175 18.26 -0.67 4.37
N TYR A 176 19.10 -1.06 3.41
CA TYR A 176 18.63 -1.35 2.06
C TYR A 176 17.80 -2.65 2.04
N LEU A 177 16.60 -2.56 1.49
CA LEU A 177 15.73 -3.70 1.22
C LEU A 177 15.17 -3.55 -0.19
N TRP A 178 15.47 -4.50 -1.08
CA TRP A 178 14.90 -4.48 -2.43
C TRP A 178 13.37 -4.46 -2.38
N GLY A 179 12.72 -3.51 -3.05
CA GLY A 179 11.27 -3.33 -3.04
C GLY A 179 10.70 -2.73 -1.75
N GLY A 180 11.55 -2.38 -0.77
CA GLY A 180 11.10 -1.82 0.51
C GLY A 180 10.66 -0.37 0.40
N LYS A 181 9.60 0.00 1.12
CA LYS A 181 9.00 1.35 1.16
C LYS A 181 8.90 1.93 2.56
N THR A 182 9.49 1.29 3.56
CA THR A 182 9.27 1.67 4.95
C THR A 182 10.58 1.96 5.69
N SER A 183 10.49 2.48 6.90
CA SER A 183 11.65 2.67 7.79
C SER A 183 12.28 1.36 8.30
N LEU A 184 11.74 0.21 7.91
CA LEU A 184 12.34 -1.11 8.15
C LEU A 184 13.27 -1.52 7.01
N GLY A 185 13.11 -0.94 5.83
CA GLY A 185 13.95 -1.15 4.66
C GLY A 185 13.45 -0.30 3.50
N LEU A 186 14.38 0.29 2.74
CA LEU A 186 14.11 1.09 1.56
C LEU A 186 14.96 0.61 0.39
N ASP A 187 14.45 0.77 -0.82
CA ASP A 187 15.25 0.66 -2.03
C ASP A 187 15.51 2.02 -2.69
N CYS A 188 15.97 2.02 -3.93
CA CYS A 188 16.33 3.23 -4.68
C CYS A 188 15.19 3.76 -5.59
N SER A 189 13.99 3.17 -5.54
CA SER A 189 12.86 3.56 -6.39
C SER A 189 11.84 4.48 -5.72
#